data_697f4dd2e38afea4fb161acc9ac3dd19
#
_entry.id   697f4dd2e38afea4fb161acc9ac3dd19
#
_cell.length_a   1.000
_cell.length_b   1.000
_cell.length_c   1.000
_cell.angle_alpha   90.00
_cell.angle_beta   90.00
_cell.angle_gamma   90.00
#
_symmetry.space_group_name_H-M   'P 1'
#
loop_
_entity.id
_entity.type
_entity.pdbx_description
1 polymer ?
#
loop_
_entity_poly.entity_id
_entity_poly.type
_entity_poly.pdbx_seq_one_letter_code
_entity_poly.pdbx_strand_id
1 'polypeptide(L)'
;MLFRSRAILPETIPHGDAAVNISRSTLMVEALSRKPELLFAGTEDRIHQFYRQSQMPKSYELMTTLREAGVAAFISGSGPTVLALHSGSVSDAQEIARAGSGAFTSQIVGVSSQGAHVFNG
;
A
#
# COMPACT_ATOMS: atom_id res chain seq x y z
N MET A 1 13.74 -9.11 10.91
CA MET A 1 13.15 -8.96 9.55
C MET A 1 13.34 -7.55 8.94
N LEU A 2 13.15 -6.49 9.71
CA LEU A 2 13.29 -5.09 9.26
C LEU A 2 14.67 -4.75 8.63
N PHE A 3 15.75 -5.29 9.17
CA PHE A 3 17.10 -5.00 8.68
C PHE A 3 17.43 -5.66 7.33
N ARG A 4 16.85 -6.82 7.01
CA ARG A 4 17.09 -7.51 5.74
C ARG A 4 16.41 -6.84 4.55
N SER A 5 15.22 -6.29 4.74
CA SER A 5 14.46 -5.67 3.64
C SER A 5 15.03 -4.31 3.21
N ARG A 6 15.83 -3.66 4.05
CA ARG A 6 16.56 -2.44 3.70
C ARG A 6 17.86 -2.71 2.94
N ALA A 7 18.51 -3.84 3.23
CA ALA A 7 19.79 -4.18 2.63
C ALA A 7 19.73 -4.47 1.12
N ILE A 8 18.54 -4.73 0.57
CA ILE A 8 18.35 -4.95 -0.87
C ILE A 8 17.98 -3.68 -1.64
N LEU A 9 17.73 -2.57 -0.94
CA LEU A 9 17.47 -1.30 -1.61
C LEU A 9 18.77 -0.79 -2.24
N PRO A 10 18.72 -0.24 -3.46
CA PRO A 10 19.89 0.31 -4.10
C PRO A 10 20.39 1.55 -3.33
N GLU A 11 21.70 1.78 -3.33
CA GLU A 11 22.32 2.97 -2.74
C GLU A 11 21.90 4.26 -3.49
N THR A 12 21.62 4.14 -4.77
CA THR A 12 21.18 5.23 -5.64
C THR A 12 19.97 4.82 -6.45
N ILE A 13 19.12 5.78 -6.76
CA ILE A 13 17.92 5.61 -7.59
C ILE A 13 17.93 6.63 -8.72
N PRO A 14 17.25 6.37 -9.85
CA PRO A 14 17.08 7.34 -10.91
C PRO A 14 16.37 8.59 -10.39
N HIS A 15 16.86 9.78 -10.77
CA HIS A 15 16.26 11.06 -10.36
C HIS A 15 14.77 11.14 -10.73
N GLY A 16 14.37 10.62 -11.90
CA GLY A 16 12.98 10.59 -12.33
C GLY A 16 12.08 9.76 -11.39
N ASP A 17 12.56 8.63 -10.88
CA ASP A 17 11.81 7.79 -9.93
C ASP A 17 11.67 8.48 -8.57
N ALA A 18 12.72 9.17 -8.12
CA ALA A 18 12.65 10.01 -6.92
C ALA A 18 11.60 11.10 -7.07
N ALA A 19 11.59 11.83 -8.20
CA ALA A 19 10.62 12.88 -8.47
C ALA A 19 9.18 12.34 -8.50
N VAL A 20 8.95 11.17 -9.10
CA VAL A 20 7.64 10.50 -9.07
C VAL A 20 7.23 10.21 -7.64
N ASN A 21 8.06 9.56 -6.84
CA ASN A 21 7.71 9.21 -5.46
C ASN A 21 7.41 10.45 -4.59
N ILE A 22 8.15 11.53 -4.75
CA ILE A 22 7.87 12.80 -4.05
C ILE A 22 6.48 13.32 -4.45
N SER A 23 6.16 13.34 -5.74
CA SER A 23 4.86 13.80 -6.23
C SER A 23 3.71 12.91 -5.71
N ARG A 24 3.91 11.58 -5.65
CA ARG A 24 2.92 10.63 -5.12
C ARG A 24 2.68 10.81 -3.62
N SER A 25 3.73 11.08 -2.86
CA SER A 25 3.60 11.36 -1.41
C SER A 25 2.75 12.61 -1.15
N THR A 26 2.94 13.67 -1.93
CA THR A 26 2.13 14.89 -1.83
C THR A 26 0.69 14.63 -2.25
N LEU A 27 0.49 13.89 -3.36
CA LEU A 27 -0.83 13.53 -3.88
C LEU A 27 -1.61 12.69 -2.87
N MET A 28 -0.93 11.82 -2.12
CA MET A 28 -1.54 10.94 -1.13
C MET A 28 -2.21 11.72 0.01
N VAL A 29 -1.65 12.85 0.42
CA VAL A 29 -2.25 13.73 1.44
C VAL A 29 -3.61 14.25 0.96
N GLU A 30 -3.68 14.71 -0.30
CA GLU A 30 -4.94 15.16 -0.91
C GLU A 30 -5.94 14.01 -1.08
N ALA A 31 -5.46 12.85 -1.52
CA ALA A 31 -6.28 11.65 -1.72
C ALA A 31 -6.97 11.20 -0.43
N LEU A 32 -6.22 11.14 0.68
CA LEU A 32 -6.74 10.73 1.98
C LEU A 32 -7.67 11.77 2.61
N SER A 33 -7.47 13.06 2.30
CA SER A 33 -8.19 14.15 2.95
C SER A 33 -9.49 14.53 2.24
N ARG A 34 -9.48 14.55 0.90
CA ARG A 34 -10.55 15.15 0.11
C ARG A 34 -10.90 14.47 -1.20
N LYS A 35 -9.94 13.76 -1.83
CA LYS A 35 -10.08 13.25 -3.20
C LYS A 35 -9.71 11.78 -3.29
N PRO A 36 -10.55 10.85 -2.79
CA PRO A 36 -10.26 9.43 -2.77
C PRO A 36 -10.05 8.83 -4.18
N GLU A 37 -10.51 9.46 -5.24
CA GLU A 37 -10.22 9.08 -6.62
C GLU A 37 -8.73 9.16 -6.98
N LEU A 38 -7.94 9.86 -6.19
CA LEU A 38 -6.48 9.96 -6.37
C LEU A 38 -5.71 8.86 -5.61
N LEU A 39 -6.36 8.00 -4.82
CA LEU A 39 -5.70 6.96 -4.03
C LEU A 39 -4.84 6.02 -4.89
N PHE A 40 -5.34 5.62 -6.06
CA PHE A 40 -4.61 4.73 -6.95
C PHE A 40 -3.28 5.34 -7.40
N ALA A 41 -3.28 6.59 -7.83
CA ALA A 41 -2.08 7.31 -8.21
C ALA A 41 -1.19 7.62 -7.00
N GLY A 42 -1.78 8.03 -5.87
CA GLY A 42 -1.06 8.37 -4.64
C GLY A 42 -0.31 7.19 -4.00
N THR A 43 -0.74 5.97 -4.29
CA THR A 43 -0.10 4.73 -3.79
C THR A 43 0.94 4.13 -4.74
N GLU A 44 1.24 4.78 -5.86
CA GLU A 44 2.33 4.36 -6.75
C GLU A 44 3.68 4.52 -6.06
N ASP A 45 4.55 3.51 -6.19
CA ASP A 45 5.91 3.53 -5.65
C ASP A 45 6.90 2.98 -6.67
N ARG A 46 8.03 3.66 -6.84
CA ARG A 46 9.11 3.29 -7.74
C ARG A 46 10.44 3.04 -7.06
N ILE A 47 10.53 3.29 -5.75
CA ILE A 47 11.81 3.26 -5.05
C ILE A 47 11.89 2.23 -3.92
N HIS A 48 10.82 1.49 -3.63
CA HIS A 48 10.82 0.52 -2.55
C HIS A 48 10.25 -0.86 -2.95
N GLN A 49 9.00 -0.92 -3.42
CA GLN A 49 8.25 -2.17 -3.56
C GLN A 49 8.88 -3.11 -4.59
N PHE A 50 9.23 -2.58 -5.75
CA PHE A 50 9.86 -3.35 -6.81
C PHE A 50 11.17 -4.01 -6.36
N TYR A 51 12.04 -3.27 -5.69
CA TYR A 51 13.33 -3.80 -5.22
C TYR A 51 13.18 -4.88 -4.16
N ARG A 52 12.08 -4.90 -3.43
CA ARG A 52 11.81 -5.87 -2.36
C ARG A 52 11.03 -7.11 -2.82
N GLN A 53 10.60 -7.19 -4.07
CA GLN A 53 9.76 -8.28 -4.59
C GLN A 53 10.33 -9.67 -4.33
N SER A 54 11.66 -9.84 -4.45
CA SER A 54 12.33 -11.14 -4.24
C SER A 54 12.21 -11.66 -2.80
N GLN A 55 12.01 -10.78 -1.82
CA GLN A 55 11.87 -11.16 -0.41
C GLN A 55 10.41 -11.42 0.01
N MET A 56 9.46 -10.96 -0.78
CA MET A 56 8.03 -11.12 -0.52
C MET A 56 7.22 -11.37 -1.81
N PRO A 57 7.57 -12.41 -2.59
CA PRO A 57 7.00 -12.61 -3.92
C PRO A 57 5.47 -12.70 -3.91
N LYS A 58 4.89 -13.41 -2.94
CA LYS A 58 3.42 -13.53 -2.81
C LYS A 58 2.73 -12.20 -2.55
N SER A 59 3.32 -11.36 -1.69
CA SER A 59 2.77 -10.03 -1.40
C SER A 59 2.88 -9.10 -2.61
N TYR A 60 4.00 -9.18 -3.33
CA TYR A 60 4.18 -8.40 -4.54
C TYR A 60 3.21 -8.84 -5.65
N GLU A 61 3.00 -10.13 -5.83
CA GLU A 61 2.02 -10.70 -6.76
C GLU A 61 0.59 -10.23 -6.43
N LEU A 62 0.15 -10.37 -5.17
CA LEU A 62 -1.17 -9.90 -4.74
C LEU A 62 -1.33 -8.40 -4.97
N MET A 63 -0.36 -7.60 -4.57
CA MET A 63 -0.38 -6.16 -4.78
C MET A 63 -0.52 -5.81 -6.28
N THR A 64 0.24 -6.48 -7.14
CA THR A 64 0.21 -6.25 -8.59
C THR A 64 -1.15 -6.62 -9.17
N THR A 65 -1.67 -7.80 -8.82
CA THR A 65 -3.01 -8.26 -9.24
C THR A 65 -4.10 -7.27 -8.84
N LEU A 66 -4.07 -6.78 -7.62
CA LEU A 66 -5.02 -5.77 -7.14
C LEU A 66 -4.89 -4.45 -7.91
N ARG A 67 -3.66 -4.02 -8.20
CA ARG A 67 -3.44 -2.79 -8.98
C ARG A 67 -3.87 -2.93 -10.42
N GLU A 68 -3.69 -4.08 -11.07
CA GLU A 68 -4.20 -4.37 -12.41
C GLU A 68 -5.73 -4.34 -12.47
N ALA A 69 -6.39 -4.66 -11.36
CA ALA A 69 -7.83 -4.50 -11.18
C ALA A 69 -8.28 -3.08 -10.80
N GLY A 70 -7.35 -2.10 -10.77
CA GLY A 70 -7.65 -0.70 -10.44
C GLY A 70 -7.72 -0.37 -8.95
N VAL A 71 -7.35 -1.31 -8.07
CA VAL A 71 -7.35 -1.10 -6.62
C VAL A 71 -6.08 -0.39 -6.16
N ALA A 72 -6.22 0.59 -5.28
CA ALA A 72 -5.09 1.31 -4.67
C ALA A 72 -4.37 0.43 -3.63
N ALA A 73 -3.62 -0.57 -4.11
CA ALA A 73 -2.91 -1.54 -3.28
C ALA A 73 -1.40 -1.27 -3.24
N PHE A 74 -0.78 -1.53 -2.09
CA PHE A 74 0.65 -1.35 -1.86
C PHE A 74 1.14 -2.21 -0.69
N ILE A 75 2.46 -2.38 -0.59
CA ILE A 75 3.09 -3.06 0.54
C ILE A 75 3.10 -2.12 1.75
N SER A 76 2.50 -2.55 2.85
CA SER A 76 2.48 -1.77 4.10
C SER A 76 3.83 -1.83 4.80
N GLY A 77 4.50 -0.68 4.87
CA GLY A 77 5.81 -0.56 5.50
C GLY A 77 6.87 -1.46 4.85
N SER A 78 7.51 -2.32 5.63
CA SER A 78 8.51 -3.28 5.13
C SER A 78 7.91 -4.59 4.61
N GLY A 79 6.60 -4.74 4.63
CA GLY A 79 5.89 -5.97 4.31
C GLY A 79 5.97 -7.04 5.42
N PRO A 80 5.46 -8.24 5.20
CA PRO A 80 4.82 -8.71 3.96
C PRO A 80 3.34 -8.31 3.80
N THR A 81 2.78 -7.50 4.68
CA THR A 81 1.37 -7.09 4.64
C THR A 81 1.09 -6.25 3.40
N VAL A 82 0.04 -6.58 2.66
CA VAL A 82 -0.52 -5.77 1.58
C VAL A 82 -1.68 -4.95 2.14
N LEU A 83 -1.68 -3.66 1.89
CA LEU A 83 -2.79 -2.78 2.22
C LEU A 83 -3.47 -2.34 0.93
N ALA A 84 -4.81 -2.43 0.90
CA ALA A 84 -5.64 -1.91 -0.16
C ALA A 84 -6.53 -0.79 0.42
N LEU A 85 -6.49 0.38 -0.18
CA LEU A 85 -7.36 1.50 0.18
C LEU A 85 -8.56 1.53 -0.75
N HIS A 86 -9.74 1.72 -0.17
CA HIS A 86 -11.00 1.73 -0.91
C HIS A 86 -11.98 2.74 -0.30
N SER A 87 -12.68 3.48 -1.16
CA SER A 87 -13.67 4.49 -0.77
C SER A 87 -15.10 4.11 -1.13
N GLY A 88 -15.30 2.90 -1.66
CA GLY A 88 -16.61 2.40 -2.10
C GLY A 88 -17.38 1.68 -1.00
N SER A 89 -18.26 0.77 -1.40
CA SER A 89 -19.12 0.00 -0.51
C SER A 89 -18.37 -1.09 0.25
N VAL A 90 -18.99 -1.60 1.33
CA VAL A 90 -18.50 -2.79 2.05
C VAL A 90 -18.47 -4.02 1.14
N SER A 91 -19.41 -4.13 0.19
CA SER A 91 -19.44 -5.23 -0.79
C SER A 91 -18.19 -5.22 -1.66
N ASP A 92 -17.77 -4.05 -2.16
CA ASP A 92 -16.56 -3.92 -2.96
C ASP A 92 -15.31 -4.25 -2.14
N ALA A 93 -15.27 -3.82 -0.87
CA ALA A 93 -14.18 -4.17 0.04
C ALA A 93 -14.09 -5.69 0.28
N GLN A 94 -15.24 -6.40 0.37
CA GLN A 94 -15.28 -7.85 0.49
C GLN A 94 -14.76 -8.54 -0.77
N GLU A 95 -15.05 -8.02 -1.95
CA GLU A 95 -14.52 -8.54 -3.21
C GLU A 95 -13.01 -8.39 -3.28
N ILE A 96 -12.48 -7.22 -2.94
CA ILE A 96 -11.03 -6.98 -2.83
C ILE A 96 -10.38 -7.95 -1.85
N ALA A 97 -10.99 -8.18 -0.68
CA ALA A 97 -10.48 -9.09 0.34
C ALA A 97 -10.40 -10.54 -0.14
N ARG A 98 -11.31 -10.98 -1.02
CA ARG A 98 -11.31 -12.34 -1.60
C ARG A 98 -10.12 -12.59 -2.52
N ALA A 99 -9.55 -11.57 -3.14
CA ALA A 99 -8.37 -11.71 -4.01
C ALA A 99 -7.15 -12.27 -3.26
N GLY A 100 -7.04 -12.04 -1.95
CA GLY A 100 -6.00 -12.59 -1.09
C GLY A 100 -6.30 -13.98 -0.51
N SER A 101 -7.48 -14.57 -0.78
CA SER A 101 -7.92 -15.82 -0.17
C SER A 101 -6.98 -16.99 -0.51
N GLY A 102 -6.68 -17.81 0.49
CA GLY A 102 -5.80 -18.98 0.38
C GLY A 102 -4.33 -18.71 0.71
N ALA A 103 -3.79 -17.54 0.42
CA ALA A 103 -2.40 -17.19 0.74
C ALA A 103 -2.29 -16.15 1.87
N PHE A 104 -3.35 -15.39 2.10
CA PHE A 104 -3.41 -14.31 3.09
C PHE A 104 -4.67 -14.40 3.95
N THR A 105 -4.55 -13.96 5.20
CA THR A 105 -5.70 -13.61 6.01
C THR A 105 -6.08 -12.16 5.74
N SER A 106 -7.30 -11.93 5.29
CA SER A 106 -7.80 -10.61 4.95
C SER A 106 -8.67 -10.05 6.07
N GLN A 107 -8.50 -8.77 6.36
CA GLN A 107 -9.31 -8.05 7.34
C GLN A 107 -9.76 -6.71 6.75
N ILE A 108 -11.05 -6.44 6.82
CA ILE A 108 -11.62 -5.13 6.44
C ILE A 108 -11.67 -4.27 7.70
N VAL A 109 -11.06 -3.11 7.62
CA VAL A 109 -11.00 -2.14 8.73
C VAL A 109 -11.44 -0.76 8.26
N GLY A 110 -12.14 -0.04 9.12
CA GLY A 110 -12.46 1.36 8.89
C GLY A 110 -11.31 2.28 9.31
N VAL A 111 -11.30 3.49 8.77
CA VAL A 111 -10.40 4.55 9.22
C VAL A 111 -10.93 5.11 10.53
N SER A 112 -10.07 5.18 11.57
CA SER A 112 -10.45 5.77 12.84
C SER A 112 -10.69 7.27 12.70
N SER A 113 -11.80 7.76 13.27
CA SER A 113 -12.09 9.19 13.37
C SER A 113 -11.36 9.87 14.53
N GLN A 114 -10.75 9.09 15.42
CA GLN A 114 -9.95 9.58 16.55
C GLN A 114 -8.46 9.38 16.27
N GLY A 115 -7.66 10.40 16.57
CA GLY A 115 -6.21 10.31 16.56
C GLY A 115 -5.68 9.47 17.74
N ALA A 116 -4.37 9.46 17.90
CA ALA A 116 -3.74 8.80 19.05
C ALA A 116 -4.26 9.41 20.38
N HIS A 117 -4.66 8.55 21.30
CA HIS A 117 -5.15 8.97 22.62
C HIS A 117 -4.69 7.99 23.69
N VAL A 118 -4.66 8.47 24.92
CA VAL A 118 -4.32 7.65 26.08
C VAL A 118 -5.60 7.04 26.66
N PHE A 119 -5.61 5.73 26.79
CA PHE A 119 -6.63 5.04 27.57
C PHE A 119 -6.33 5.23 29.06
N ASN A 120 -7.15 5.99 29.75
CA ASN A 120 -7.18 5.96 31.20
C ASN A 120 -8.12 4.82 31.59
N GLY A 121 -7.53 3.64 31.88
CA GLY A 121 -8.23 2.48 32.37
C GLY A 121 -8.75 2.66 33.79
#